data_67c5d00a123ecfcbf119694c29a5bce7
#
_entry.id   67c5d00a123ecfcbf119694c29a5bce7
#
_cell.length_a   1.000
_cell.length_b   1.000
_cell.length_c   1.000
_cell.angle_alpha   90.00
_cell.angle_beta   90.00
_cell.angle_gamma   90.00
#
_symmetry.space_group_name_H-M   'P 1'
#
loop_
_entity.id
_entity.type
_entity.pdbx_description
1 polymer ?
#
loop_
_entity_poly.entity_id
_entity_poly.type
_entity_poly.pdbx_seq_one_letter_code
_entity_poly.pdbx_strand_id
1 'polypeptide(L)'
;MPLMRRGTSAALVLALAALAACGSDPQVPSAAEPTTTSAISSEVASVSPTIPTVRITDAKGKGVRNVLVRWRVTSGGGRVVNDSVRTAGNGEASSGGWTLGPIAGTQTLTATADGVPVVTFTATAAPGPVAQLTRLSAEAGEGVVGSEVATRPSIRTEDVYGNPVPNVAVTFTVTQGGGTVTGGTQTSNASGIATVGAWTLGPQAGQQFLRATALGTQGATFSVNARAGAPSQFVKVAGDNQQAIDGVPVATPPGVRVTDAFGNPVGGVPITFTPGPNSGSVTGGTVLTDPANGTAFVGSWTLGTAATQTLVATSTLVPSVSATFTATVVSSLFKVDVRFIGEGATPAVRNAFTQAAAKWRSIIVGRVHSTLVNRPAGFCGEEWLPAVNETIDDVVIFARITNIDGPLGVLGQAGPCLFNTSTRLTVAGIMEFDAADMDLLLGRGQLQDVILHEMGHVFGIGTLWNFQRSLLVGAGTDTSFFAGPAARQQLNAVNTVLYSGPGVPVANVGGAGSRDSHWRESVFGRELMTPSLNANVANPLSRITVGSLQDLGYTVNLASADPYTVTAPVYAFPFGVSQQTVELESDVKDLPLYGVHPDGRVELVRPARRDLTRPRGGR
;
A
#
# COMPACT_ATOMS: atom_id res chain seq x y z
N MET A 1 -2.15 97.57 64.79
CA MET A 1 -1.86 99.01 64.73
C MET A 1 -2.04 99.49 63.27
N PRO A 2 -2.54 100.66 63.16
CA PRO A 2 -3.91 101.22 63.22
C PRO A 2 -4.29 101.89 61.88
N LEU A 3 -5.36 102.31 61.71
CA LEU A 3 -6.20 103.48 61.90
C LEU A 3 -7.13 103.67 60.67
N MET A 4 -8.40 103.64 60.86
CA MET A 4 -9.29 104.86 61.03
C MET A 4 -9.15 105.92 59.89
N ARG A 5 -10.23 106.20 59.21
CA ARG A 5 -11.23 107.24 59.41
C ARG A 5 -12.25 107.31 58.30
N ARG A 6 -13.52 107.21 58.55
CA ARG A 6 -14.54 108.27 58.83
C ARG A 6 -14.70 109.36 57.72
N GLY A 7 -15.94 109.46 57.40
CA GLY A 7 -16.54 110.73 56.93
C GLY A 7 -17.60 110.51 55.88
N THR A 8 -18.74 110.54 56.24
CA THR A 8 -19.87 111.47 56.42
C THR A 8 -20.62 111.75 55.11
N SER A 9 -21.86 111.30 55.14
CA SER A 9 -23.10 111.92 54.71
C SER A 9 -23.17 112.96 53.57
N ALA A 10 -23.97 112.68 52.55
CA ALA A 10 -25.00 113.61 52.10
C ALA A 10 -26.08 112.88 51.28
N ALA A 11 -27.25 112.98 51.75
CA ALA A 11 -28.52 112.56 51.12
C ALA A 11 -28.83 113.46 49.88
N LEU A 12 -29.22 112.80 48.78
CA LEU A 12 -30.04 113.53 47.79
C LEU A 12 -31.07 112.52 47.23
N VAL A 13 -32.27 112.82 47.45
CA VAL A 13 -33.52 112.22 46.90
C VAL A 13 -33.62 112.68 45.43
N LEU A 14 -33.79 111.73 44.47
CA LEU A 14 -34.71 111.95 43.32
C LEU A 14 -35.16 110.71 42.64
N ALA A 15 -36.41 110.49 42.58
CA ALA A 15 -37.32 110.05 41.53
C ALA A 15 -37.18 108.66 40.91
N LEU A 16 -38.17 107.82 41.17
CA LEU A 16 -38.63 106.65 40.45
C LEU A 16 -38.60 106.82 38.93
N ALA A 17 -37.95 105.87 38.24
CA ALA A 17 -38.42 105.36 36.95
C ALA A 17 -38.41 103.81 37.05
N ALA A 18 -39.56 103.23 37.14
CA ALA A 18 -39.75 101.76 37.07
C ALA A 18 -39.50 101.35 35.64
N LEU A 19 -38.34 100.72 35.35
CA LEU A 19 -38.16 99.82 34.19
C LEU A 19 -38.54 98.46 34.65
N ALA A 20 -39.72 97.95 34.23
CA ALA A 20 -40.11 96.58 34.27
C ALA A 20 -39.14 95.77 33.38
N ALA A 21 -38.07 95.23 33.95
CA ALA A 21 -37.26 94.19 33.34
C ALA A 21 -38.12 92.94 33.35
N CYS A 22 -38.65 92.52 32.19
CA CYS A 22 -39.12 91.14 31.99
C CYS A 22 -37.97 90.19 32.29
N GLY A 23 -37.79 89.83 33.54
CA GLY A 23 -36.95 88.69 33.95
C GLY A 23 -37.68 87.42 33.57
N SER A 24 -37.35 86.81 32.46
CA SER A 24 -37.69 85.40 32.27
C SER A 24 -37.02 84.64 33.39
N ASP A 25 -37.83 83.98 34.29
CA ASP A 25 -37.34 83.00 35.23
C ASP A 25 -36.30 82.13 34.57
N PRO A 26 -35.13 81.89 35.14
CA PRO A 26 -34.17 80.98 34.56
C PRO A 26 -34.84 79.64 34.43
N GLN A 27 -35.07 79.19 33.16
CA GLN A 27 -35.66 77.91 32.89
C GLN A 27 -34.69 76.82 33.37
N VAL A 28 -34.97 76.20 34.49
CA VAL A 28 -34.17 75.09 35.05
C VAL A 28 -34.68 73.79 34.44
N PRO A 29 -33.81 72.97 33.82
CA PRO A 29 -34.17 71.64 33.30
C PRO A 29 -34.79 70.78 34.41
N SER A 30 -35.95 70.14 34.17
CA SER A 30 -36.66 69.34 35.14
C SER A 30 -37.05 67.96 34.61
N ALA A 31 -37.31 67.86 33.30
CA ALA A 31 -37.63 66.58 32.64
C ALA A 31 -36.96 66.46 31.29
N ALA A 32 -36.67 65.21 30.90
CA ALA A 32 -36.24 64.83 29.59
C ALA A 32 -37.13 63.70 29.04
N GLU A 33 -37.70 63.91 27.90
CA GLU A 33 -38.61 62.95 27.28
C GLU A 33 -38.19 62.67 25.82
N PRO A 34 -38.32 61.43 25.33
CA PRO A 34 -38.07 61.12 23.91
C PRO A 34 -39.24 61.75 23.09
N THR A 35 -38.91 62.52 22.06
CA THR A 35 -39.90 62.95 21.09
C THR A 35 -40.07 61.95 19.95
N THR A 36 -39.11 61.01 19.82
CA THR A 36 -39.15 59.91 18.89
C THR A 36 -39.67 58.68 19.62
N THR A 37 -40.93 58.27 19.35
CA THR A 37 -41.65 57.18 20.01
C THR A 37 -41.80 55.94 19.12
N SER A 38 -41.35 55.98 17.85
CA SER A 38 -41.43 54.83 16.94
C SER A 38 -40.37 53.80 17.25
N ALA A 39 -40.72 52.52 17.18
CA ALA A 39 -39.75 51.44 17.23
C ALA A 39 -38.68 51.63 16.16
N ILE A 40 -37.41 51.69 16.57
CA ILE A 40 -36.29 51.81 15.68
C ILE A 40 -35.86 50.43 15.21
N SER A 41 -35.91 50.16 13.90
CA SER A 41 -35.43 48.92 13.31
C SER A 41 -34.67 49.21 12.03
N SER A 42 -33.51 48.58 11.86
CA SER A 42 -32.70 48.70 10.65
C SER A 42 -31.71 47.54 10.57
N GLU A 43 -31.03 47.38 9.46
CA GLU A 43 -29.93 46.43 9.39
C GLU A 43 -28.70 46.89 10.19
N VAL A 44 -27.83 45.93 10.59
CA VAL A 44 -26.54 46.25 11.17
C VAL A 44 -25.73 47.17 10.29
N ALA A 45 -24.89 48.01 10.89
CA ALA A 45 -24.02 48.99 10.23
C ALA A 45 -24.76 50.02 9.32
N SER A 46 -26.08 50.03 9.31
CA SER A 46 -26.88 50.97 8.54
C SER A 46 -27.34 52.19 9.38
N VAL A 47 -27.71 53.27 8.74
CA VAL A 47 -28.26 54.45 9.39
C VAL A 47 -29.75 54.17 9.75
N SER A 48 -30.10 54.38 11.00
CA SER A 48 -31.50 54.29 11.44
C SER A 48 -32.39 55.25 10.63
N PRO A 49 -33.54 54.82 10.12
CA PRO A 49 -34.48 55.69 9.42
C PRO A 49 -35.12 56.75 10.35
N THR A 50 -35.05 56.50 11.67
CA THR A 50 -35.59 57.39 12.69
C THR A 50 -34.46 58.06 13.45
N ILE A 51 -34.49 59.36 13.54
CA ILE A 51 -33.46 60.14 14.24
C ILE A 51 -33.88 60.36 15.69
N PRO A 52 -33.16 59.78 16.67
CA PRO A 52 -33.44 59.96 18.09
C PRO A 52 -33.37 61.42 18.49
N THR A 53 -34.46 61.94 19.10
CA THR A 53 -34.57 63.30 19.54
C THR A 53 -35.20 63.34 20.94
N VAL A 54 -34.64 64.15 21.83
CA VAL A 54 -35.16 64.39 23.19
C VAL A 54 -35.66 65.83 23.30
N ARG A 55 -36.63 66.03 24.14
CA ARG A 55 -37.08 67.36 24.56
C ARG A 55 -36.84 67.55 26.04
N ILE A 56 -36.07 68.60 26.35
CA ILE A 56 -35.81 69.01 27.75
C ILE A 56 -36.79 70.07 28.13
N THR A 57 -37.49 69.90 29.24
CA THR A 57 -38.51 70.82 29.71
C THR A 57 -38.24 71.26 31.14
N ASP A 58 -38.77 72.43 31.50
CA ASP A 58 -38.85 72.89 32.88
C ASP A 58 -40.05 72.26 33.63
N ALA A 59 -40.22 72.60 34.93
CA ALA A 59 -41.29 72.07 35.75
C ALA A 59 -42.72 72.47 35.27
N LYS A 60 -42.84 73.44 34.35
CA LYS A 60 -44.08 73.86 33.74
C LYS A 60 -44.28 73.23 32.37
N GLY A 61 -43.43 72.30 31.90
CA GLY A 61 -43.49 71.66 30.61
C GLY A 61 -43.01 72.49 29.43
N LYS A 62 -42.43 73.70 29.67
CA LYS A 62 -41.91 74.56 28.63
C LYS A 62 -40.52 74.11 28.22
N GLY A 63 -40.21 74.05 26.93
CA GLY A 63 -38.87 73.67 26.40
C GLY A 63 -37.77 74.58 26.92
N VAL A 64 -36.66 73.99 27.40
CA VAL A 64 -35.51 74.68 27.93
C VAL A 64 -34.41 74.76 26.85
N ARG A 65 -34.04 75.97 26.47
CA ARG A 65 -33.04 76.24 25.42
C ARG A 65 -31.60 76.15 25.98
N ASN A 66 -30.67 75.79 25.11
CA ASN A 66 -29.23 75.87 25.37
C ASN A 66 -28.74 74.85 26.44
N VAL A 67 -29.50 73.80 26.76
CA VAL A 67 -29.07 72.66 27.59
C VAL A 67 -28.17 71.73 26.79
N LEU A 68 -26.99 71.39 27.31
CA LEU A 68 -26.09 70.45 26.60
C LEU A 68 -26.57 69.05 26.80
N VAL A 69 -27.02 68.38 25.71
CA VAL A 69 -27.37 66.95 25.65
C VAL A 69 -26.23 66.19 25.09
N ARG A 70 -25.78 65.12 25.78
CA ARG A 70 -24.69 64.20 25.33
C ARG A 70 -25.35 62.88 24.91
N TRP A 71 -24.97 62.45 23.71
CA TRP A 71 -25.48 61.21 23.13
C TRP A 71 -24.40 60.15 23.18
N ARG A 72 -24.69 58.99 23.72
CA ARG A 72 -23.76 57.86 23.82
C ARG A 72 -24.43 56.55 23.43
N VAL A 73 -23.82 55.86 22.45
CA VAL A 73 -24.17 54.46 22.16
C VAL A 73 -23.64 53.59 23.31
N THR A 74 -24.56 52.84 23.94
CA THR A 74 -24.26 52.03 25.14
C THR A 74 -24.23 50.53 24.82
N SER A 75 -24.82 50.08 23.68
CA SER A 75 -24.65 48.71 23.19
C SER A 75 -24.66 48.68 21.66
N GLY A 76 -24.13 47.58 21.08
CA GLY A 76 -24.15 47.28 19.64
C GLY A 76 -23.01 47.88 18.84
N GLY A 77 -22.20 48.81 19.39
CA GLY A 77 -20.99 49.35 18.74
C GLY A 77 -21.23 50.38 17.63
N GLY A 78 -22.42 50.97 17.59
CA GLY A 78 -22.80 51.98 16.61
C GLY A 78 -22.20 53.37 16.92
N ARG A 79 -22.64 54.40 16.13
CA ARG A 79 -22.25 55.80 16.29
C ARG A 79 -23.41 56.75 16.01
N VAL A 80 -23.33 57.94 16.58
CA VAL A 80 -24.24 59.03 16.27
C VAL A 80 -23.52 60.13 15.47
N VAL A 81 -24.25 60.96 14.75
CA VAL A 81 -23.69 62.11 14.01
C VAL A 81 -23.29 63.21 14.98
N ASN A 82 -24.14 63.51 15.96
CA ASN A 82 -23.87 64.49 17.01
C ASN A 82 -23.72 63.75 18.36
N ASP A 83 -22.53 63.72 18.92
CA ASP A 83 -22.27 63.16 20.25
C ASP A 83 -22.66 64.11 21.38
N SER A 84 -22.75 65.40 21.06
CA SER A 84 -23.24 66.44 21.97
C SER A 84 -23.88 67.56 21.17
N VAL A 85 -25.04 68.05 21.63
CA VAL A 85 -25.77 69.13 21.00
C VAL A 85 -26.54 69.92 22.06
N ARG A 86 -26.67 71.25 21.84
CA ARG A 86 -27.45 72.10 22.71
C ARG A 86 -28.94 72.17 22.24
N THR A 87 -29.87 72.12 23.17
CA THR A 87 -31.28 72.21 22.88
C THR A 87 -31.64 73.51 22.16
N ALA A 88 -32.50 73.40 21.14
CA ALA A 88 -33.09 74.51 20.42
C ALA A 88 -34.10 75.31 21.30
N GLY A 89 -34.74 76.32 20.74
CA GLY A 89 -35.71 77.15 21.44
C GLY A 89 -36.97 76.45 21.93
N ASN A 90 -37.35 75.36 21.32
CA ASN A 90 -38.43 74.45 21.72
C ASN A 90 -37.99 73.38 22.76
N GLY A 91 -36.74 73.37 23.19
CA GLY A 91 -36.15 72.42 24.11
C GLY A 91 -35.69 71.11 23.46
N GLU A 92 -35.74 70.97 22.17
CA GLU A 92 -35.36 69.74 21.45
C GLU A 92 -33.86 69.72 21.17
N ALA A 93 -33.30 68.49 21.26
CA ALA A 93 -31.96 68.12 20.85
C ALA A 93 -32.01 66.79 20.10
N SER A 94 -31.38 66.79 18.92
CA SER A 94 -31.35 65.62 18.03
C SER A 94 -29.96 65.00 17.98
N SER A 95 -29.84 63.68 17.94
CA SER A 95 -28.60 62.96 17.69
C SER A 95 -28.04 63.20 16.25
N GLY A 96 -28.80 63.82 15.37
CA GLY A 96 -28.41 64.06 13.97
C GLY A 96 -28.47 62.78 13.09
N GLY A 97 -28.57 61.65 13.69
CA GLY A 97 -28.62 60.34 13.05
C GLY A 97 -27.89 59.27 13.92
N TRP A 98 -28.40 58.08 13.94
CA TRP A 98 -27.81 56.93 14.61
C TRP A 98 -27.49 55.82 13.61
N THR A 99 -26.21 55.58 13.35
CA THR A 99 -25.74 54.43 12.62
C THR A 99 -25.66 53.26 13.61
N LEU A 100 -26.42 52.19 13.35
CA LEU A 100 -26.38 50.98 14.18
C LEU A 100 -24.99 50.32 14.05
N GLY A 101 -24.56 49.62 15.09
CA GLY A 101 -23.30 48.90 15.07
C GLY A 101 -23.38 47.53 14.35
N PRO A 102 -22.28 46.78 14.26
CA PRO A 102 -22.21 45.55 13.50
C PRO A 102 -22.84 44.34 14.22
N ILE A 103 -23.32 44.49 15.45
CA ILE A 103 -23.90 43.38 16.24
C ILE A 103 -25.41 43.38 16.09
N ALA A 104 -25.98 42.28 15.57
CA ALA A 104 -27.41 42.12 15.45
C ALA A 104 -28.08 41.97 16.83
N GLY A 105 -29.33 42.39 16.92
CA GLY A 105 -30.13 42.38 18.14
C GLY A 105 -30.42 43.77 18.68
N THR A 106 -30.70 43.87 19.99
CA THR A 106 -31.04 45.12 20.63
C THR A 106 -29.82 46.00 20.84
N GLN A 107 -29.85 47.20 20.32
CA GLN A 107 -28.83 48.25 20.48
C GLN A 107 -29.41 49.40 21.28
N THR A 108 -28.58 50.08 22.06
CA THR A 108 -29.04 51.19 22.92
C THR A 108 -28.22 52.43 22.75
N LEU A 109 -28.94 53.57 22.75
CA LEU A 109 -28.39 54.93 22.71
C LEU A 109 -28.98 55.71 23.88
N THR A 110 -28.14 56.36 24.66
CA THR A 110 -28.58 57.21 25.75
C THR A 110 -28.37 58.68 25.47
N ALA A 111 -29.33 59.51 25.86
CA ALA A 111 -29.25 60.94 25.93
C ALA A 111 -29.16 61.37 27.38
N THR A 112 -28.13 62.12 27.72
CA THR A 112 -27.88 62.61 29.08
C THR A 112 -27.76 64.13 29.09
N ALA A 113 -28.37 64.80 30.04
CA ALA A 113 -28.18 66.21 30.31
C ALA A 113 -28.22 66.46 31.83
N ASP A 114 -27.55 67.54 32.26
CA ASP A 114 -27.46 67.82 33.68
C ASP A 114 -28.85 68.19 34.24
N GLY A 115 -29.16 67.62 35.43
CA GLY A 115 -30.40 67.91 36.16
C GLY A 115 -31.65 67.20 35.68
N VAL A 116 -31.59 66.31 34.71
CA VAL A 116 -32.71 65.56 34.17
C VAL A 116 -32.43 64.04 34.09
N PRO A 117 -33.47 63.18 34.14
CA PRO A 117 -33.27 61.75 33.94
C PRO A 117 -32.67 61.39 32.57
N VAL A 118 -31.93 60.28 32.54
CA VAL A 118 -31.34 59.72 31.32
C VAL A 118 -32.48 59.17 30.44
N VAL A 119 -32.50 59.52 29.16
CA VAL A 119 -33.38 58.95 28.16
C VAL A 119 -32.65 57.86 27.38
N THR A 120 -33.24 56.69 27.33
CA THR A 120 -32.68 55.55 26.57
C THR A 120 -33.56 55.27 25.35
N PHE A 121 -32.92 55.21 24.18
CA PHE A 121 -33.52 54.76 22.93
C PHE A 121 -33.05 53.33 22.68
N THR A 122 -33.94 52.48 22.22
CA THR A 122 -33.64 51.11 21.81
C THR A 122 -33.90 50.95 20.29
N ALA A 123 -32.97 50.26 19.64
CA ALA A 123 -33.14 49.87 18.25
C ALA A 123 -32.96 48.35 18.12
N THR A 124 -33.70 47.73 17.20
CA THR A 124 -33.47 46.32 16.80
C THR A 124 -32.67 46.32 15.51
N ALA A 125 -31.43 45.88 15.58
CA ALA A 125 -30.56 45.70 14.43
C ALA A 125 -30.79 44.31 13.84
N ALA A 126 -31.34 44.22 12.65
CA ALA A 126 -31.42 42.96 11.90
C ALA A 126 -30.04 42.60 11.35
N PRO A 127 -29.68 41.28 11.22
CA PRO A 127 -28.47 40.90 10.50
C PRO A 127 -28.54 41.40 9.05
N GLY A 128 -27.37 41.63 8.46
CA GLY A 128 -27.25 41.95 7.04
C GLY A 128 -27.52 40.74 6.13
N PRO A 129 -27.38 40.91 4.82
CA PRO A 129 -27.49 39.80 3.87
C PRO A 129 -26.49 38.68 4.20
N VAL A 130 -26.88 37.42 3.95
CA VAL A 130 -25.99 36.28 4.12
C VAL A 130 -24.73 36.45 3.26
N ALA A 131 -23.55 36.28 3.86
CA ALA A 131 -22.26 36.45 3.21
C ALA A 131 -21.40 35.17 3.30
N GLN A 132 -21.60 34.38 4.33
CA GLN A 132 -20.78 33.16 4.56
C GLN A 132 -21.59 32.02 5.18
N LEU A 133 -21.07 30.79 4.94
CA LEU A 133 -21.55 29.57 5.59
C LEU A 133 -20.44 29.02 6.46
N THR A 134 -20.71 28.91 7.76
CA THR A 134 -19.77 28.34 8.74
C THR A 134 -20.22 26.94 9.12
N ARG A 135 -19.33 25.93 9.00
CA ARG A 135 -19.64 24.57 9.45
C ARG A 135 -19.77 24.53 10.97
N LEU A 136 -20.84 23.88 11.45
CA LEU A 136 -21.08 23.66 12.88
C LEU A 136 -20.79 22.21 13.27
N SER A 137 -21.17 21.24 12.42
CA SER A 137 -20.80 19.85 12.66
C SER A 137 -19.33 19.61 12.27
N ALA A 138 -18.65 18.77 13.03
CA ALA A 138 -17.36 18.22 12.64
C ALA A 138 -17.49 17.46 11.30
N GLU A 139 -16.40 17.25 10.61
CA GLU A 139 -16.37 16.30 9.50
C GLU A 139 -16.78 14.93 10.03
N ALA A 140 -17.58 14.19 9.26
CA ALA A 140 -18.17 12.94 9.74
C ALA A 140 -17.16 11.78 9.85
N GLY A 141 -15.87 12.05 9.69
CA GLY A 141 -14.77 11.10 9.90
C GLY A 141 -14.86 9.89 8.97
N GLU A 142 -15.29 8.75 9.50
CA GLU A 142 -15.45 7.51 8.76
C GLU A 142 -16.93 7.07 8.71
N GLY A 143 -17.29 6.42 7.62
CA GLY A 143 -18.62 5.82 7.42
C GLY A 143 -18.53 4.49 6.68
N VAL A 144 -19.64 3.82 6.51
CA VAL A 144 -19.74 2.60 5.69
C VAL A 144 -20.54 2.91 4.43
N VAL A 145 -20.10 2.43 3.28
CA VAL A 145 -20.85 2.60 2.01
C VAL A 145 -22.31 2.17 2.15
N GLY A 146 -23.23 2.92 1.54
CA GLY A 146 -24.67 2.66 1.60
C GLY A 146 -25.34 2.96 2.93
N SER A 147 -24.61 3.43 3.97
CA SER A 147 -25.20 3.80 5.27
C SER A 147 -25.31 5.31 5.46
N GLU A 148 -26.21 5.73 6.34
CA GLU A 148 -26.35 7.13 6.74
C GLU A 148 -25.16 7.55 7.61
N VAL A 149 -24.67 8.79 7.42
CA VAL A 149 -23.63 9.37 8.29
C VAL A 149 -24.16 9.55 9.70
N ALA A 150 -23.34 9.20 10.70
CA ALA A 150 -23.73 9.26 12.10
C ALA A 150 -24.03 10.69 12.57
N THR A 151 -23.27 11.67 12.08
CA THR A 151 -23.45 13.09 12.39
C THR A 151 -23.97 13.83 11.18
N ARG A 152 -25.18 14.36 11.27
CA ARG A 152 -25.80 15.14 10.19
C ARG A 152 -25.04 16.45 9.97
N PRO A 153 -24.57 16.72 8.76
CA PRO A 153 -23.95 17.98 8.42
C PRO A 153 -24.84 19.18 8.72
N SER A 154 -24.28 20.17 9.41
CA SER A 154 -24.96 21.41 9.74
C SER A 154 -24.05 22.61 9.53
N ILE A 155 -24.66 23.70 9.09
CA ILE A 155 -23.99 25.00 8.85
C ILE A 155 -24.72 26.10 9.59
N ARG A 156 -24.02 27.19 9.80
CA ARG A 156 -24.62 28.48 10.18
C ARG A 156 -24.45 29.47 9.03
N THR A 157 -25.56 30.12 8.67
CA THR A 157 -25.59 31.24 7.77
C THR A 157 -25.27 32.51 8.52
N GLU A 158 -24.32 33.28 8.05
CA GLU A 158 -23.84 34.50 8.71
C GLU A 158 -23.74 35.65 7.73
N ASP A 159 -23.94 36.87 8.23
CA ASP A 159 -23.62 38.08 7.48
C ASP A 159 -22.11 38.37 7.50
N VAL A 160 -21.67 39.48 6.89
CA VAL A 160 -20.28 39.90 6.81
C VAL A 160 -19.64 40.16 8.20
N TYR A 161 -20.47 40.39 9.22
CA TYR A 161 -20.03 40.66 10.59
C TYR A 161 -20.11 39.44 11.50
N GLY A 162 -20.52 38.28 10.98
CA GLY A 162 -20.68 37.05 11.74
C GLY A 162 -22.01 36.92 12.49
N ASN A 163 -22.99 37.80 12.24
CA ASN A 163 -24.30 37.65 12.86
C ASN A 163 -25.07 36.50 12.18
N PRO A 164 -25.79 35.66 12.95
CA PRO A 164 -26.63 34.64 12.39
C PRO A 164 -27.74 35.25 11.51
N VAL A 165 -27.90 34.73 10.29
CA VAL A 165 -28.96 35.16 9.35
C VAL A 165 -30.05 34.09 9.30
N PRO A 166 -31.24 34.32 9.80
CA PRO A 166 -32.37 33.37 9.72
C PRO A 166 -33.03 33.37 8.35
N ASN A 167 -33.85 32.34 8.10
CA ASN A 167 -34.72 32.22 6.90
C ASN A 167 -33.95 32.14 5.57
N VAL A 168 -32.67 31.74 5.59
CA VAL A 168 -31.88 31.55 4.39
C VAL A 168 -32.10 30.13 3.86
N ALA A 169 -32.42 29.98 2.59
CA ALA A 169 -32.52 28.70 1.92
C ALA A 169 -31.08 28.14 1.67
N VAL A 170 -30.78 26.97 2.24
CA VAL A 170 -29.52 26.26 2.09
C VAL A 170 -29.76 24.95 1.37
N THR A 171 -29.03 24.70 0.30
CA THR A 171 -29.11 23.45 -0.47
C THR A 171 -27.89 22.59 -0.21
N PHE A 172 -28.11 21.34 0.19
CA PHE A 172 -27.10 20.30 0.39
C PHE A 172 -27.11 19.35 -0.81
N THR A 173 -25.96 19.20 -1.47
CA THR A 173 -25.83 18.37 -2.67
C THR A 173 -24.61 17.45 -2.54
N VAL A 174 -24.77 16.15 -2.82
CA VAL A 174 -23.65 15.22 -2.96
C VAL A 174 -22.86 15.59 -4.21
N THR A 175 -21.56 15.81 -4.05
CA THR A 175 -20.67 16.19 -5.15
C THR A 175 -19.73 15.07 -5.56
N GLN A 176 -19.53 14.06 -4.69
CA GLN A 176 -18.71 12.89 -4.98
C GLN A 176 -19.17 11.68 -4.14
N GLY A 177 -18.98 10.47 -4.68
CA GLY A 177 -19.26 9.19 -4.00
C GLY A 177 -20.60 8.56 -4.35
N GLY A 178 -21.49 9.27 -5.08
CA GLY A 178 -22.76 8.71 -5.57
C GLY A 178 -23.82 8.47 -4.50
N GLY A 179 -23.71 9.10 -3.34
CA GLY A 179 -24.67 9.00 -2.25
C GLY A 179 -25.95 9.81 -2.50
N THR A 180 -26.86 9.79 -1.52
CA THR A 180 -28.15 10.50 -1.59
C THR A 180 -28.37 11.37 -0.37
N VAL A 181 -29.21 12.40 -0.54
CA VAL A 181 -29.62 13.34 0.51
C VAL A 181 -31.12 13.34 0.63
N THR A 182 -31.64 13.18 1.84
CA THR A 182 -33.05 13.51 2.14
C THR A 182 -33.11 14.86 2.83
N GLY A 183 -34.15 15.66 2.53
CA GLY A 183 -34.23 17.02 3.03
C GLY A 183 -33.02 17.86 2.60
N GLY A 184 -32.65 17.78 1.32
CA GLY A 184 -31.49 18.47 0.76
C GLY A 184 -31.61 20.00 0.72
N THR A 185 -32.83 20.56 0.79
CA THR A 185 -33.03 22.00 0.96
C THR A 185 -33.60 22.26 2.34
N GLN A 186 -32.96 23.12 3.11
CA GLN A 186 -33.29 23.49 4.48
C GLN A 186 -33.32 25.01 4.60
N THR A 187 -34.19 25.53 5.47
CA THR A 187 -34.21 26.94 5.81
C THR A 187 -33.52 27.15 7.15
N SER A 188 -32.61 28.12 7.24
CA SER A 188 -31.96 28.42 8.50
C SER A 188 -32.95 28.92 9.56
N ASN A 189 -32.80 28.43 10.80
CA ASN A 189 -33.62 28.81 11.94
C ASN A 189 -33.24 30.20 12.50
N ALA A 190 -33.84 30.60 13.61
CA ALA A 190 -33.57 31.90 14.26
C ALA A 190 -32.11 32.10 14.65
N SER A 191 -31.34 31.04 14.86
CA SER A 191 -29.88 31.06 15.13
C SER A 191 -29.04 30.94 13.86
N GLY A 192 -29.64 31.05 12.68
CA GLY A 192 -28.94 30.88 11.42
C GLY A 192 -28.60 29.43 11.06
N ILE A 193 -29.06 28.43 11.79
CA ILE A 193 -28.63 27.04 11.63
C ILE A 193 -29.52 26.31 10.62
N ALA A 194 -28.87 25.67 9.63
CA ALA A 194 -29.51 24.73 8.72
C ALA A 194 -28.78 23.36 8.82
N THR A 195 -29.56 22.28 9.02
CA THR A 195 -29.06 20.91 9.15
C THR A 195 -29.71 20.04 8.07
N VAL A 196 -28.93 19.28 7.34
CA VAL A 196 -29.43 18.33 6.34
C VAL A 196 -30.34 17.28 7.00
N GLY A 197 -31.39 16.84 6.28
CA GLY A 197 -32.28 15.80 6.80
C GLY A 197 -31.54 14.47 7.05
N ALA A 198 -30.90 13.92 6.01
CA ALA A 198 -29.98 12.80 6.11
C ALA A 198 -29.02 12.81 4.92
N TRP A 199 -27.82 12.27 5.12
CA TRP A 199 -26.87 11.98 4.05
C TRP A 199 -26.52 10.48 4.11
N THR A 200 -26.98 9.74 3.09
CA THR A 200 -26.62 8.34 2.88
C THR A 200 -25.42 8.27 1.94
N LEU A 201 -24.36 7.59 2.37
CA LEU A 201 -23.15 7.41 1.58
C LEU A 201 -23.42 6.55 0.34
N GLY A 202 -22.71 6.84 -0.73
CA GLY A 202 -22.82 6.08 -1.97
C GLY A 202 -22.13 4.71 -1.91
N PRO A 203 -22.21 3.95 -3.01
CA PRO A 203 -21.70 2.59 -3.07
C PRO A 203 -20.17 2.48 -3.16
N GLN A 204 -19.47 3.56 -3.47
CA GLN A 204 -18.01 3.55 -3.65
C GLN A 204 -17.28 3.82 -2.35
N ALA A 205 -16.36 2.94 -1.97
CA ALA A 205 -15.43 3.19 -0.87
C ALA A 205 -14.43 4.30 -1.22
N GLY A 206 -14.03 5.06 -0.22
CA GLY A 206 -13.14 6.21 -0.36
C GLY A 206 -13.79 7.52 0.04
N GLN A 207 -13.21 8.63 -0.39
CA GLN A 207 -13.66 9.97 -0.03
C GLN A 207 -14.99 10.32 -0.72
N GLN A 208 -15.96 10.75 0.08
CA GLN A 208 -17.26 11.23 -0.40
C GLN A 208 -17.50 12.65 0.10
N PHE A 209 -18.13 13.48 -0.72
CA PHE A 209 -18.32 14.89 -0.42
C PHE A 209 -19.77 15.33 -0.53
N LEU A 210 -20.19 16.12 0.46
CA LEU A 210 -21.44 16.87 0.48
C LEU A 210 -21.11 18.35 0.51
N ARG A 211 -21.76 19.14 -0.33
CA ARG A 211 -21.63 20.60 -0.37
C ARG A 211 -22.91 21.29 0.03
N ALA A 212 -22.83 22.20 0.99
CA ALA A 212 -23.88 23.15 1.33
C ALA A 212 -23.68 24.46 0.56
N THR A 213 -24.73 25.01 -0.05
CA THR A 213 -24.70 26.28 -0.77
C THR A 213 -25.90 27.15 -0.40
N ALA A 214 -25.69 28.45 -0.38
CA ALA A 214 -26.74 29.46 -0.29
C ALA A 214 -26.41 30.61 -1.26
N LEU A 215 -27.44 31.32 -1.71
CA LEU A 215 -27.25 32.43 -2.66
C LEU A 215 -26.30 33.48 -2.04
N GLY A 216 -25.31 33.94 -2.81
CA GLY A 216 -24.35 34.95 -2.38
C GLY A 216 -23.18 34.41 -1.54
N THR A 217 -23.06 33.10 -1.33
CA THR A 217 -21.99 32.51 -0.52
C THR A 217 -21.05 31.58 -1.32
N GLN A 218 -19.86 31.33 -0.79
CA GLN A 218 -18.90 30.38 -1.38
C GLN A 218 -19.28 28.91 -1.16
N GLY A 219 -20.21 28.62 -0.28
CA GLY A 219 -20.57 27.27 0.12
C GLY A 219 -19.61 26.64 1.13
N ALA A 220 -20.03 25.54 1.76
CA ALA A 220 -19.25 24.76 2.70
C ALA A 220 -19.26 23.29 2.29
N THR A 221 -18.12 22.62 2.36
CA THR A 221 -17.97 21.20 1.98
C THR A 221 -17.72 20.35 3.22
N PHE A 222 -18.37 19.20 3.26
CA PHE A 222 -18.17 18.13 4.25
C PHE A 222 -17.58 16.92 3.57
N SER A 223 -16.66 16.21 4.24
CA SER A 223 -16.02 15.00 3.73
C SER A 223 -16.19 13.83 4.70
N VAL A 224 -16.33 12.64 4.13
CA VAL A 224 -16.37 11.36 4.86
C VAL A 224 -15.51 10.38 4.10
N ASN A 225 -14.72 9.58 4.82
CA ASN A 225 -14.03 8.44 4.25
C ASN A 225 -14.93 7.20 4.39
N ALA A 226 -15.57 6.78 3.31
CA ALA A 226 -16.45 5.63 3.30
C ALA A 226 -15.63 4.34 3.19
N ARG A 227 -15.76 3.44 4.17
CA ARG A 227 -15.18 2.10 4.13
C ARG A 227 -16.10 1.13 3.41
N ALA A 228 -15.51 0.08 2.84
CA ALA A 228 -16.27 -1.05 2.31
C ALA A 228 -17.25 -1.62 3.36
N GLY A 229 -18.34 -2.15 2.88
CA GLY A 229 -19.32 -2.87 3.70
C GLY A 229 -18.82 -4.24 4.16
N ALA A 230 -19.71 -5.03 4.75
CA ALA A 230 -19.38 -6.41 5.13
C ALA A 230 -18.99 -7.24 3.89
N PRO A 231 -18.03 -8.20 4.03
CA PRO A 231 -17.66 -9.07 2.93
C PRO A 231 -18.86 -9.91 2.50
N SER A 232 -19.07 -10.05 1.19
CA SER A 232 -20.24 -10.75 0.64
C SER A 232 -19.95 -11.62 -0.56
N GLN A 233 -18.84 -11.40 -1.28
CA GLN A 233 -18.53 -12.13 -2.51
C GLN A 233 -17.08 -12.58 -2.53
N PHE A 234 -16.83 -13.77 -3.12
CA PHE A 234 -15.53 -14.32 -3.45
C PHE A 234 -15.41 -14.46 -4.96
N VAL A 235 -14.30 -13.97 -5.52
CA VAL A 235 -13.97 -14.18 -6.93
C VAL A 235 -12.58 -14.78 -7.01
N LYS A 236 -12.41 -15.88 -7.77
CA LYS A 236 -11.08 -16.41 -8.11
C LYS A 236 -10.33 -15.40 -8.98
N VAL A 237 -9.08 -15.07 -8.62
CA VAL A 237 -8.27 -14.10 -9.37
C VAL A 237 -7.07 -14.74 -10.05
N ALA A 238 -6.60 -15.88 -9.56
CA ALA A 238 -5.47 -16.60 -10.15
C ALA A 238 -5.46 -18.06 -9.72
N GLY A 239 -4.72 -18.90 -10.42
CA GLY A 239 -4.33 -20.25 -9.98
C GLY A 239 -5.39 -21.34 -10.12
N ASP A 240 -6.41 -21.14 -10.95
CA ASP A 240 -7.41 -22.18 -11.27
C ASP A 240 -7.04 -22.96 -12.55
N ASN A 241 -7.52 -24.21 -12.67
CA ASN A 241 -7.35 -25.10 -13.82
C ASN A 241 -5.89 -25.31 -14.25
N GLN A 242 -4.99 -25.53 -13.29
CA GLN A 242 -3.57 -25.72 -13.55
C GLN A 242 -3.21 -27.19 -13.79
N GLN A 243 -2.00 -27.41 -14.26
CA GLN A 243 -1.40 -28.74 -14.40
C GLN A 243 -0.04 -28.75 -13.70
N ALA A 244 0.24 -29.79 -12.95
CA ALA A 244 1.55 -30.05 -12.39
C ALA A 244 1.74 -31.57 -12.18
N ILE A 245 2.97 -31.98 -11.91
CA ILE A 245 3.28 -33.36 -11.54
C ILE A 245 2.94 -33.55 -10.04
N ASP A 246 2.61 -34.78 -9.64
CA ASP A 246 2.47 -35.15 -8.23
C ASP A 246 3.74 -34.77 -7.43
N GLY A 247 3.55 -34.22 -6.24
CA GLY A 247 4.64 -33.75 -5.38
C GLY A 247 5.26 -32.41 -5.81
N VAL A 248 4.76 -31.77 -6.89
CA VAL A 248 5.25 -30.45 -7.37
C VAL A 248 4.21 -29.37 -7.09
N PRO A 249 4.62 -28.18 -6.63
CA PRO A 249 3.72 -27.04 -6.53
C PRO A 249 3.17 -26.59 -7.88
N VAL A 250 1.92 -26.14 -7.91
CA VAL A 250 1.35 -25.48 -9.09
C VAL A 250 2.12 -24.18 -9.38
N ALA A 251 2.20 -23.81 -10.67
CA ALA A 251 3.01 -22.68 -11.12
C ALA A 251 2.52 -21.32 -10.59
N THR A 252 1.20 -21.18 -10.43
CA THR A 252 0.57 -19.93 -9.95
C THR A 252 -0.18 -20.22 -8.65
N PRO A 253 0.18 -19.61 -7.54
CA PRO A 253 -0.56 -19.76 -6.30
C PRO A 253 -2.04 -19.40 -6.47
N PRO A 254 -2.99 -20.26 -6.08
CA PRO A 254 -4.41 -19.92 -6.05
C PRO A 254 -4.71 -18.70 -5.21
N GLY A 255 -5.55 -17.80 -5.74
CA GLY A 255 -5.92 -16.57 -5.07
C GLY A 255 -7.36 -16.18 -5.27
N VAL A 256 -7.94 -15.59 -4.23
CA VAL A 256 -9.30 -15.03 -4.23
C VAL A 256 -9.26 -13.53 -3.99
N ARG A 257 -10.30 -12.86 -4.45
CA ARG A 257 -10.63 -11.48 -4.08
C ARG A 257 -11.95 -11.47 -3.34
N VAL A 258 -12.00 -10.78 -2.22
CA VAL A 258 -13.20 -10.58 -1.42
C VAL A 258 -13.72 -9.16 -1.62
N THR A 259 -15.01 -9.04 -1.87
CA THR A 259 -15.68 -7.74 -2.02
C THR A 259 -16.94 -7.66 -1.17
N ASP A 260 -17.40 -6.44 -0.88
CA ASP A 260 -18.71 -6.18 -0.34
C ASP A 260 -19.81 -6.33 -1.42
N ALA A 261 -21.05 -6.04 -1.04
CA ALA A 261 -22.21 -6.10 -1.95
C ALA A 261 -22.16 -5.10 -3.12
N PHE A 262 -21.33 -4.06 -3.00
CA PHE A 262 -21.14 -3.03 -4.01
C PHE A 262 -19.89 -3.26 -4.89
N GLY A 263 -19.10 -4.30 -4.61
CA GLY A 263 -17.88 -4.61 -5.34
C GLY A 263 -16.63 -3.92 -4.80
N ASN A 264 -16.70 -3.22 -3.67
CA ASN A 264 -15.52 -2.65 -3.03
C ASN A 264 -14.66 -3.75 -2.41
N PRO A 265 -13.32 -3.68 -2.54
CA PRO A 265 -12.44 -4.65 -1.90
C PRO A 265 -12.56 -4.60 -0.38
N VAL A 266 -12.61 -5.78 0.24
CA VAL A 266 -12.65 -5.91 1.71
C VAL A 266 -11.35 -6.54 2.20
N GLY A 267 -10.55 -5.76 2.92
CA GLY A 267 -9.31 -6.20 3.54
C GLY A 267 -9.51 -6.79 4.93
N GLY A 268 -8.49 -7.57 5.39
CA GLY A 268 -8.49 -8.15 6.74
C GLY A 268 -9.44 -9.34 6.92
N VAL A 269 -9.99 -9.89 5.84
CA VAL A 269 -10.85 -11.07 5.88
C VAL A 269 -9.97 -12.33 5.93
N PRO A 270 -10.08 -13.20 6.96
CA PRO A 270 -9.33 -14.44 7.01
C PRO A 270 -9.87 -15.43 5.97
N ILE A 271 -8.99 -15.89 5.07
CA ILE A 271 -9.27 -16.90 4.06
C ILE A 271 -8.52 -18.18 4.42
N THR A 272 -9.22 -19.29 4.50
CA THR A 272 -8.62 -20.62 4.72
C THR A 272 -8.68 -21.42 3.44
N PHE A 273 -7.52 -21.89 2.97
CA PHE A 273 -7.35 -22.77 1.82
C PHE A 273 -7.20 -24.22 2.30
N THR A 274 -8.13 -25.09 1.93
CA THR A 274 -8.16 -26.50 2.35
C THR A 274 -8.07 -27.40 1.12
N PRO A 275 -7.01 -28.21 0.99
CA PRO A 275 -6.94 -29.24 -0.06
C PRO A 275 -8.02 -30.30 0.13
N GLY A 276 -8.60 -30.75 -0.97
CA GLY A 276 -9.51 -31.92 -0.98
C GLY A 276 -8.76 -33.22 -0.67
N PRO A 277 -9.48 -34.34 -0.56
CA PRO A 277 -8.87 -35.66 -0.34
C PRO A 277 -7.83 -35.98 -1.42
N ASN A 278 -6.62 -36.40 -0.99
CA ASN A 278 -5.47 -36.71 -1.85
C ASN A 278 -5.05 -35.56 -2.80
N SER A 279 -5.48 -34.34 -2.50
CA SER A 279 -5.15 -33.13 -3.29
C SER A 279 -3.88 -32.41 -2.81
N GLY A 280 -3.01 -33.13 -2.13
CA GLY A 280 -1.71 -32.64 -1.72
C GLY A 280 -1.72 -31.76 -0.46
N SER A 281 -0.86 -30.77 -0.44
CA SER A 281 -0.67 -29.89 0.72
C SER A 281 -0.51 -28.43 0.32
N VAL A 282 -0.74 -27.53 1.28
CA VAL A 282 -0.53 -26.08 1.08
C VAL A 282 0.41 -25.52 2.13
N THR A 283 1.14 -24.48 1.77
CA THR A 283 1.80 -23.57 2.70
C THR A 283 1.00 -22.28 2.81
N GLY A 284 1.01 -21.62 3.97
CA GLY A 284 0.21 -20.41 4.16
C GLY A 284 -1.30 -20.67 3.97
N GLY A 285 -1.81 -21.77 4.55
CA GLY A 285 -3.20 -22.19 4.38
C GLY A 285 -4.25 -21.24 4.94
N THR A 286 -3.88 -20.27 5.80
CA THR A 286 -4.76 -19.19 6.26
C THR A 286 -4.06 -17.87 6.05
N VAL A 287 -4.70 -16.96 5.30
CA VAL A 287 -4.16 -15.67 4.90
C VAL A 287 -5.24 -14.59 5.04
N LEU A 288 -4.87 -13.38 5.47
CA LEU A 288 -5.77 -12.24 5.47
C LEU A 288 -5.79 -11.57 4.09
N THR A 289 -6.98 -11.09 3.68
CA THR A 289 -7.06 -10.29 2.46
C THR A 289 -6.34 -8.96 2.60
N ASP A 290 -5.65 -8.55 1.55
CA ASP A 290 -4.93 -7.28 1.45
C ASP A 290 -5.90 -6.09 1.58
N PRO A 291 -5.61 -5.09 2.43
CA PRO A 291 -6.49 -3.94 2.65
C PRO A 291 -6.77 -3.09 1.41
N ALA A 292 -5.85 -3.04 0.46
CA ALA A 292 -5.95 -2.16 -0.70
C ALA A 292 -6.80 -2.76 -1.83
N ASN A 293 -6.74 -4.07 -2.02
CA ASN A 293 -7.34 -4.73 -3.19
C ASN A 293 -8.25 -5.92 -2.85
N GLY A 294 -8.32 -6.33 -1.58
CA GLY A 294 -9.17 -7.42 -1.10
C GLY A 294 -8.67 -8.81 -1.51
N THR A 295 -7.42 -8.99 -1.97
CA THR A 295 -6.91 -10.28 -2.44
C THR A 295 -6.20 -11.07 -1.35
N ALA A 296 -6.30 -12.40 -1.42
CA ALA A 296 -5.54 -13.34 -0.61
C ALA A 296 -5.06 -14.49 -1.49
N PHE A 297 -3.79 -14.85 -1.37
CA PHE A 297 -3.16 -15.96 -2.10
C PHE A 297 -2.65 -17.00 -1.11
N VAL A 298 -2.85 -18.29 -1.41
CA VAL A 298 -2.14 -19.33 -0.69
C VAL A 298 -0.64 -19.24 -0.95
N GLY A 299 0.20 -19.62 0.00
CA GLY A 299 1.66 -19.57 -0.20
C GLY A 299 2.11 -20.49 -1.34
N SER A 300 1.69 -21.76 -1.31
CA SER A 300 1.86 -22.71 -2.40
C SER A 300 0.81 -23.81 -2.30
N TRP A 301 0.51 -24.48 -3.42
CA TRP A 301 -0.28 -25.70 -3.46
C TRP A 301 0.51 -26.78 -4.17
N THR A 302 1.08 -27.73 -3.40
CA THR A 302 1.78 -28.90 -3.90
C THR A 302 0.77 -29.98 -4.18
N LEU A 303 0.73 -30.51 -5.41
CA LEU A 303 -0.24 -31.51 -5.79
C LEU A 303 0.01 -32.86 -5.12
N GLY A 304 -1.05 -33.59 -4.81
CA GLY A 304 -1.03 -34.97 -4.32
C GLY A 304 -1.15 -35.99 -5.45
N THR A 305 -1.68 -37.18 -5.12
CA THR A 305 -1.73 -38.30 -6.06
C THR A 305 -3.05 -38.44 -6.83
N ALA A 306 -4.09 -37.66 -6.49
CA ALA A 306 -5.36 -37.68 -7.21
C ALA A 306 -5.21 -37.13 -8.64
N ALA A 307 -5.78 -37.76 -9.65
CA ALA A 307 -5.70 -37.29 -11.04
C ALA A 307 -6.28 -35.88 -11.24
N THR A 308 -7.40 -35.60 -10.60
CA THR A 308 -8.00 -34.27 -10.49
C THR A 308 -7.95 -33.85 -9.04
N GLN A 309 -7.47 -32.66 -8.79
CA GLN A 309 -7.24 -32.13 -7.46
C GLN A 309 -8.08 -30.89 -7.21
N THR A 310 -8.44 -30.67 -5.97
CA THR A 310 -9.24 -29.52 -5.55
C THR A 310 -8.61 -28.81 -4.37
N LEU A 311 -8.73 -27.49 -4.37
CA LEU A 311 -8.39 -26.63 -3.26
C LEU A 311 -9.56 -25.68 -3.02
N VAL A 312 -10.08 -25.65 -1.80
CA VAL A 312 -11.26 -24.83 -1.45
C VAL A 312 -10.84 -23.68 -0.56
N ALA A 313 -11.15 -22.46 -1.01
CA ALA A 313 -11.01 -21.25 -0.21
C ALA A 313 -12.34 -20.93 0.47
N THR A 314 -12.30 -20.73 1.79
CA THR A 314 -13.47 -20.40 2.63
C THR A 314 -13.13 -19.27 3.61
N SER A 315 -14.18 -18.65 4.16
CA SER A 315 -14.03 -17.70 5.28
C SER A 315 -15.21 -17.85 6.25
N THR A 316 -14.91 -17.76 7.54
CA THR A 316 -15.95 -17.77 8.59
C THR A 316 -16.81 -16.51 8.57
N LEU A 317 -16.33 -15.41 7.98
CA LEU A 317 -17.09 -14.16 7.84
C LEU A 317 -18.10 -14.21 6.68
N VAL A 318 -17.94 -15.15 5.73
CA VAL A 318 -18.86 -15.37 4.60
C VAL A 318 -19.08 -16.87 4.42
N PRO A 319 -19.70 -17.55 5.37
CA PRO A 319 -19.76 -19.03 5.41
C PRO A 319 -20.56 -19.64 4.27
N SER A 320 -21.43 -18.89 3.61
CA SER A 320 -22.26 -19.34 2.48
C SER A 320 -21.54 -19.28 1.12
N VAL A 321 -20.31 -18.74 1.06
CA VAL A 321 -19.56 -18.55 -0.18
C VAL A 321 -18.21 -19.24 -0.08
N SER A 322 -17.84 -19.98 -1.11
CA SER A 322 -16.52 -20.61 -1.26
C SER A 322 -16.04 -20.52 -2.70
N ALA A 323 -14.73 -20.61 -2.89
CA ALA A 323 -14.12 -20.71 -4.20
C ALA A 323 -13.33 -22.02 -4.30
N THR A 324 -13.70 -22.88 -5.26
CA THR A 324 -12.99 -24.13 -5.51
C THR A 324 -12.07 -23.99 -6.70
N PHE A 325 -10.78 -24.22 -6.48
CA PHE A 325 -9.76 -24.32 -7.51
C PHE A 325 -9.58 -25.77 -7.90
N THR A 326 -9.21 -25.99 -9.16
CA THR A 326 -8.94 -27.32 -9.71
C THR A 326 -7.54 -27.36 -10.29
N ALA A 327 -6.91 -28.53 -10.20
CA ALA A 327 -5.69 -28.83 -10.90
C ALA A 327 -5.69 -30.28 -11.38
N THR A 328 -4.94 -30.58 -12.44
CA THR A 328 -4.78 -31.93 -12.98
C THR A 328 -3.34 -32.39 -12.79
N VAL A 329 -3.18 -33.62 -12.30
CA VAL A 329 -1.86 -34.25 -12.27
C VAL A 329 -1.53 -34.74 -13.67
N VAL A 330 -0.39 -34.29 -14.17
CA VAL A 330 0.20 -34.81 -15.41
C VAL A 330 1.35 -35.73 -15.05
N SER A 331 1.35 -36.94 -15.56
CA SER A 331 2.44 -37.89 -15.36
C SER A 331 3.61 -37.51 -16.27
N SER A 332 4.79 -37.22 -15.68
CA SER A 332 6.03 -37.16 -16.46
C SER A 332 6.38 -38.58 -16.97
N LEU A 333 6.71 -38.66 -18.22
CA LEU A 333 7.29 -39.90 -18.76
C LEU A 333 8.75 -40.07 -18.37
N PHE A 334 9.42 -38.98 -17.99
CA PHE A 334 10.82 -38.99 -17.57
C PHE A 334 10.98 -39.55 -16.16
N LYS A 335 11.84 -40.55 -16.02
CA LYS A 335 12.12 -41.19 -14.74
C LYS A 335 13.47 -40.74 -14.21
N VAL A 336 13.50 -40.34 -12.94
CA VAL A 336 14.73 -40.09 -12.18
C VAL A 336 14.71 -41.05 -10.99
N ASP A 337 15.56 -42.06 -11.05
CA ASP A 337 15.73 -43.07 -10.00
C ASP A 337 16.91 -42.71 -9.12
N VAL A 338 16.66 -42.24 -7.90
CA VAL A 338 17.70 -41.88 -6.94
C VAL A 338 17.93 -43.02 -5.99
N ARG A 339 19.17 -43.58 -6.01
CA ARG A 339 19.59 -44.72 -5.19
C ARG A 339 20.61 -44.29 -4.18
N PHE A 340 20.23 -44.29 -2.91
CA PHE A 340 21.14 -43.95 -1.83
C PHE A 340 22.04 -45.15 -1.50
N ILE A 341 23.33 -44.91 -1.46
CA ILE A 341 24.36 -45.89 -1.07
C ILE A 341 24.97 -45.48 0.27
N GLY A 342 24.91 -46.37 1.26
CA GLY A 342 25.30 -46.08 2.63
C GLY A 342 24.19 -45.51 3.50
N GLU A 343 24.51 -45.15 4.75
CA GLU A 343 23.52 -44.83 5.80
C GLU A 343 23.32 -43.34 6.08
N GLY A 344 24.08 -42.44 5.47
CA GLY A 344 24.10 -41.01 5.81
C GLY A 344 22.82 -40.20 5.43
N ALA A 345 21.92 -40.76 4.61
CA ALA A 345 20.73 -40.04 4.13
C ALA A 345 19.57 -40.14 5.11
N THR A 346 19.35 -39.10 5.91
CA THR A 346 18.19 -38.95 6.82
C THR A 346 16.88 -38.86 6.04
N PRO A 347 15.69 -39.06 6.67
CA PRO A 347 14.42 -38.85 6.02
C PRO A 347 14.24 -37.45 5.42
N ALA A 348 14.77 -36.40 6.08
CA ALA A 348 14.71 -35.03 5.59
C ALA A 348 15.57 -34.85 4.32
N VAL A 349 16.77 -35.41 4.28
CA VAL A 349 17.64 -35.42 3.09
C VAL A 349 16.96 -36.17 1.95
N ARG A 350 16.43 -37.38 2.19
CA ARG A 350 15.70 -38.16 1.17
C ARG A 350 14.51 -37.41 0.60
N ASN A 351 13.77 -36.67 1.45
CA ASN A 351 12.67 -35.83 1.00
C ASN A 351 13.14 -34.70 0.08
N ALA A 352 14.25 -34.02 0.40
CA ALA A 352 14.83 -32.97 -0.45
C ALA A 352 15.22 -33.51 -1.84
N PHE A 353 15.84 -34.70 -1.91
CA PHE A 353 16.12 -35.38 -3.19
C PHE A 353 14.84 -35.71 -3.96
N THR A 354 13.80 -36.18 -3.27
CA THR A 354 12.50 -36.50 -3.90
C THR A 354 11.89 -35.24 -4.52
N GLN A 355 11.92 -34.12 -3.82
CA GLN A 355 11.42 -32.84 -4.32
C GLN A 355 12.26 -32.31 -5.49
N ALA A 356 13.59 -32.40 -5.43
CA ALA A 356 14.46 -32.01 -6.52
C ALA A 356 14.21 -32.87 -7.77
N ALA A 357 14.12 -34.20 -7.62
CA ALA A 357 13.78 -35.11 -8.72
C ALA A 357 12.40 -34.80 -9.31
N ALA A 358 11.40 -34.49 -8.47
CA ALA A 358 10.07 -34.08 -8.92
C ALA A 358 10.12 -32.76 -9.72
N LYS A 359 10.90 -31.76 -9.27
CA LYS A 359 11.10 -30.50 -10.01
C LYS A 359 11.70 -30.77 -11.39
N TRP A 360 12.78 -31.57 -11.48
CA TRP A 360 13.38 -31.92 -12.77
C TRP A 360 12.41 -32.71 -13.67
N ARG A 361 11.61 -33.61 -13.11
CA ARG A 361 10.55 -34.33 -13.84
C ARG A 361 9.46 -33.39 -14.35
N SER A 362 9.23 -32.24 -13.74
CA SER A 362 8.30 -31.23 -14.25
C SER A 362 8.86 -30.49 -15.47
N ILE A 363 10.19 -30.41 -15.55
CA ILE A 363 10.93 -29.74 -16.60
C ILE A 363 11.22 -30.67 -17.77
N ILE A 364 11.77 -31.86 -17.50
CA ILE A 364 12.03 -32.89 -18.52
C ILE A 364 10.82 -33.79 -18.60
N VAL A 365 10.07 -33.72 -19.70
CA VAL A 365 8.73 -34.34 -19.78
C VAL A 365 8.63 -35.54 -20.73
N GLY A 366 9.61 -35.71 -21.61
CA GLY A 366 9.66 -36.82 -22.55
C GLY A 366 10.52 -37.99 -22.06
N ARG A 367 10.16 -39.23 -22.39
CA ARG A 367 11.10 -40.37 -22.25
C ARG A 367 12.33 -40.10 -23.11
N VAL A 368 13.49 -40.42 -22.56
CA VAL A 368 14.78 -40.20 -23.22
C VAL A 368 15.29 -41.48 -23.86
N HIS A 369 15.35 -42.55 -23.08
CA HIS A 369 15.83 -43.86 -23.51
C HIS A 369 15.47 -44.94 -22.48
N SER A 370 15.57 -46.17 -22.93
CA SER A 370 15.60 -47.37 -22.09
C SER A 370 16.90 -48.08 -22.44
N THR A 371 17.83 -48.18 -21.51
CA THR A 371 19.22 -48.62 -21.80
C THR A 371 19.57 -49.79 -20.94
N LEU A 372 19.99 -50.89 -21.55
CA LEU A 372 20.52 -52.05 -20.83
C LEU A 372 21.94 -51.69 -20.34
N VAL A 373 22.13 -51.70 -19.04
CA VAL A 373 23.39 -51.45 -18.38
C VAL A 373 23.87 -52.70 -17.67
N ASN A 374 25.04 -53.19 -18.05
CA ASN A 374 25.73 -54.28 -17.36
C ASN A 374 27.15 -53.80 -16.94
N ARG A 375 27.29 -53.45 -15.65
CA ARG A 375 28.52 -52.93 -15.09
C ARG A 375 28.87 -53.65 -13.79
N PRO A 376 30.16 -54.01 -13.59
CA PRO A 376 30.64 -54.55 -12.30
C PRO A 376 30.60 -53.43 -11.22
N ALA A 377 30.67 -53.82 -9.96
CA ALA A 377 30.90 -52.89 -8.88
C ALA A 377 32.15 -52.05 -9.12
N GLY A 378 32.17 -50.81 -8.62
CA GLY A 378 33.30 -49.89 -8.82
C GLY A 378 33.35 -49.23 -10.20
N PHE A 379 32.27 -49.32 -11.00
CA PHE A 379 32.20 -48.62 -12.28
C PHE A 379 32.22 -47.10 -12.08
N CYS A 380 32.48 -46.34 -13.10
CA CYS A 380 32.66 -44.88 -13.04
C CYS A 380 33.89 -44.45 -12.19
N GLY A 381 34.77 -45.36 -11.82
CA GLY A 381 35.93 -45.06 -10.98
C GLY A 381 35.64 -44.91 -9.48
N GLU A 382 34.43 -45.26 -9.06
CA GLU A 382 33.96 -45.10 -7.67
C GLU A 382 33.73 -46.48 -7.02
N GLU A 383 34.64 -46.92 -6.14
CA GLU A 383 34.61 -48.23 -5.51
C GLU A 383 33.33 -48.53 -4.72
N TRP A 384 32.65 -47.52 -4.27
CA TRP A 384 31.41 -47.66 -3.49
C TRP A 384 30.16 -47.98 -4.34
N LEU A 385 30.24 -47.87 -5.66
CA LEU A 385 29.12 -48.19 -6.52
C LEU A 385 28.87 -49.70 -6.59
N PRO A 386 27.60 -50.13 -6.44
CA PRO A 386 27.24 -51.54 -6.61
C PRO A 386 27.32 -51.96 -8.07
N ALA A 387 27.38 -53.25 -8.35
CA ALA A 387 27.18 -53.74 -9.70
C ALA A 387 25.77 -53.45 -10.19
N VAL A 388 25.63 -53.12 -11.48
CA VAL A 388 24.35 -52.84 -12.15
C VAL A 388 24.20 -53.82 -13.30
N ASN A 389 23.10 -54.55 -13.33
CA ASN A 389 22.72 -55.44 -14.45
C ASN A 389 21.20 -55.37 -14.67
N GLU A 390 20.78 -54.30 -15.29
CA GLU A 390 19.34 -54.00 -15.50
C GLU A 390 19.13 -53.01 -16.65
N THR A 391 17.89 -52.91 -17.07
CA THR A 391 17.49 -51.84 -17.97
C THR A 391 17.14 -50.58 -17.20
N ILE A 392 17.83 -49.49 -17.45
CA ILE A 392 17.61 -48.18 -16.84
C ILE A 392 16.69 -47.39 -17.77
N ASP A 393 15.52 -47.03 -17.26
CA ASP A 393 14.60 -46.10 -17.92
C ASP A 393 15.00 -44.68 -17.56
N ASP A 394 15.44 -43.94 -18.56
CA ASP A 394 15.92 -42.55 -18.51
C ASP A 394 17.19 -42.39 -17.66
N VAL A 395 17.13 -42.11 -16.35
CA VAL A 395 18.32 -41.86 -15.56
C VAL A 395 18.29 -42.49 -14.17
N VAL A 396 19.41 -43.09 -13.76
CA VAL A 396 19.68 -43.49 -12.37
C VAL A 396 20.73 -42.56 -11.79
N ILE A 397 20.53 -42.11 -10.55
CA ILE A 397 21.46 -41.28 -9.80
C ILE A 397 21.86 -42.02 -8.53
N PHE A 398 23.14 -42.37 -8.42
CA PHE A 398 23.71 -42.94 -7.21
C PHE A 398 24.15 -41.80 -6.29
N ALA A 399 23.49 -41.71 -5.14
CA ALA A 399 23.70 -40.64 -4.17
C ALA A 399 24.27 -41.20 -2.87
N ARG A 400 25.28 -40.54 -2.28
CA ARG A 400 25.73 -40.82 -0.92
C ARG A 400 26.01 -39.54 -0.14
N ILE A 401 25.84 -39.63 1.17
CA ILE A 401 26.26 -38.63 2.13
C ILE A 401 27.54 -39.17 2.77
N THR A 402 28.63 -38.46 2.65
CA THR A 402 29.96 -38.92 3.10
C THR A 402 30.80 -37.73 3.54
N ASN A 403 31.90 -37.96 4.27
CA ASN A 403 32.84 -36.88 4.55
C ASN A 403 33.66 -36.60 3.28
N ILE A 404 33.56 -35.37 2.76
CA ILE A 404 34.37 -34.91 1.62
C ILE A 404 35.58 -34.14 2.14
N ASP A 405 35.38 -32.95 2.68
CA ASP A 405 36.49 -32.11 3.19
C ASP A 405 36.13 -31.32 4.47
N GLY A 406 34.91 -31.52 5.01
CA GLY A 406 34.43 -30.93 6.26
C GLY A 406 33.61 -29.65 6.06
N PRO A 407 33.21 -28.97 7.15
CA PRO A 407 32.23 -27.92 7.11
C PRO A 407 32.65 -26.75 6.23
N LEU A 408 31.71 -26.26 5.40
CA LEU A 408 31.86 -25.08 4.53
C LEU A 408 32.90 -25.21 3.41
N GLY A 409 33.37 -26.43 3.12
CA GLY A 409 34.17 -26.75 1.95
C GLY A 409 33.27 -27.09 0.74
N VAL A 410 33.56 -28.23 0.11
CA VAL A 410 32.76 -28.78 -0.97
C VAL A 410 31.46 -29.35 -0.42
N LEU A 411 30.34 -28.65 -0.61
CA LEU A 411 29.04 -29.05 -0.09
C LEU A 411 28.46 -30.29 -0.76
N GLY A 412 28.68 -30.39 -2.07
CA GLY A 412 28.27 -31.49 -2.92
C GLY A 412 29.09 -31.56 -4.19
N GLN A 413 29.10 -32.73 -4.80
CA GLN A 413 29.73 -32.95 -6.11
C GLN A 413 28.82 -33.84 -6.95
N ALA A 414 28.66 -33.52 -8.21
CA ALA A 414 27.85 -34.31 -9.11
C ALA A 414 28.41 -34.40 -10.54
N GLY A 415 28.05 -35.45 -11.24
CA GLY A 415 28.34 -35.55 -12.66
C GLY A 415 27.81 -36.84 -13.30
N PRO A 416 27.66 -36.85 -14.63
CA PRO A 416 27.31 -38.05 -15.39
C PRO A 416 28.53 -38.96 -15.52
N CYS A 417 28.29 -40.27 -15.51
CA CYS A 417 29.35 -41.26 -15.79
C CYS A 417 28.98 -42.26 -16.91
N LEU A 418 27.67 -42.52 -17.13
CA LEU A 418 27.19 -43.28 -18.29
C LEU A 418 26.26 -42.41 -19.13
N PHE A 419 26.41 -42.47 -20.43
CA PHE A 419 25.45 -41.84 -21.37
C PHE A 419 25.08 -42.84 -22.48
N ASN A 420 23.88 -42.68 -23.02
CA ASN A 420 23.42 -43.46 -24.17
C ASN A 420 24.02 -42.91 -25.45
N THR A 421 24.71 -43.74 -26.23
CA THR A 421 25.42 -43.29 -27.45
C THR A 421 24.49 -42.78 -28.55
N SER A 422 23.24 -43.23 -28.60
CA SER A 422 22.24 -42.79 -29.60
C SER A 422 21.64 -41.44 -29.29
N THR A 423 21.22 -41.22 -28.02
CA THR A 423 20.61 -39.96 -27.60
C THR A 423 21.65 -38.92 -27.14
N ARG A 424 22.81 -39.38 -26.67
CA ARG A 424 23.88 -38.58 -26.05
C ARG A 424 23.47 -37.98 -24.72
N LEU A 425 22.49 -38.58 -24.05
CA LEU A 425 21.97 -38.13 -22.77
C LEU A 425 22.36 -39.08 -21.66
N THR A 426 22.40 -38.57 -20.44
CA THR A 426 22.85 -39.32 -19.25
C THR A 426 21.96 -40.53 -18.98
N VAL A 427 22.57 -41.69 -18.71
CA VAL A 427 21.94 -42.93 -18.22
C VAL A 427 22.19 -43.10 -16.74
N ALA A 428 23.43 -42.81 -16.28
CA ALA A 428 23.77 -42.88 -14.86
C ALA A 428 24.71 -41.75 -14.47
N GLY A 429 24.50 -41.23 -13.29
CA GLY A 429 25.34 -40.23 -12.65
C GLY A 429 25.49 -40.44 -11.16
N ILE A 430 26.36 -39.64 -10.60
CA ILE A 430 26.77 -39.72 -9.19
C ILE A 430 26.52 -38.37 -8.54
N MET A 431 26.06 -38.40 -7.28
CA MET A 431 25.96 -37.25 -6.40
C MET A 431 26.55 -37.61 -5.03
N GLU A 432 27.48 -36.82 -4.54
CA GLU A 432 28.03 -36.94 -3.20
C GLU A 432 27.86 -35.62 -2.47
N PHE A 433 27.53 -35.69 -1.19
CA PHE A 433 27.36 -34.52 -0.32
C PHE A 433 28.17 -34.66 0.93
N ASP A 434 28.75 -33.56 1.41
CA ASP A 434 29.49 -33.57 2.65
C ASP A 434 28.56 -33.71 3.85
N ALA A 435 28.82 -34.76 4.65
CA ALA A 435 28.02 -35.07 5.83
C ALA A 435 28.07 -33.94 6.88
N ALA A 436 29.14 -33.16 6.93
CA ALA A 436 29.33 -32.08 7.87
C ALA A 436 28.42 -30.86 7.57
N ASP A 437 27.96 -30.71 6.33
CA ASP A 437 27.16 -29.56 5.90
C ASP A 437 25.64 -29.83 5.85
N MET A 438 25.22 -31.09 5.94
CA MET A 438 23.80 -31.44 5.76
C MET A 438 22.85 -30.74 6.73
N ASP A 439 23.17 -30.73 8.02
CA ASP A 439 22.33 -30.08 9.03
C ASP A 439 22.31 -28.57 8.88
N LEU A 440 23.44 -27.96 8.49
CA LEU A 440 23.56 -26.54 8.23
C LEU A 440 22.67 -26.11 7.04
N LEU A 441 22.78 -26.85 5.92
CA LEU A 441 21.98 -26.59 4.71
C LEU A 441 20.48 -26.80 4.96
N LEU A 442 20.13 -27.84 5.72
CA LEU A 442 18.74 -28.09 6.11
C LEU A 442 18.19 -26.98 7.00
N GLY A 443 18.98 -26.56 8.01
CA GLY A 443 18.58 -25.48 8.92
C GLY A 443 18.44 -24.11 8.24
N ARG A 444 19.15 -23.87 7.14
CA ARG A 444 19.06 -22.67 6.31
C ARG A 444 18.02 -22.76 5.20
N GLY A 445 17.37 -23.91 5.02
CA GLY A 445 16.43 -24.15 3.92
C GLY A 445 17.08 -24.19 2.53
N GLN A 446 18.40 -24.37 2.45
CA GLN A 446 19.18 -24.35 1.20
C GLN A 446 19.45 -25.75 0.63
N LEU A 447 19.24 -26.81 1.41
CA LEU A 447 19.56 -28.18 1.00
C LEU A 447 18.88 -28.58 -0.31
N GLN A 448 17.62 -28.18 -0.50
CA GLN A 448 16.88 -28.50 -1.73
C GLN A 448 17.50 -27.81 -2.95
N ASP A 449 17.88 -26.54 -2.85
CA ASP A 449 18.49 -25.78 -3.94
C ASP A 449 19.85 -26.39 -4.33
N VAL A 450 20.68 -26.76 -3.34
CA VAL A 450 21.97 -27.45 -3.60
C VAL A 450 21.73 -28.77 -4.31
N ILE A 451 20.82 -29.63 -3.83
CA ILE A 451 20.51 -30.91 -4.48
C ILE A 451 19.95 -30.71 -5.89
N LEU A 452 19.11 -29.70 -6.08
CA LEU A 452 18.54 -29.39 -7.39
C LEU A 452 19.60 -28.93 -8.37
N HIS A 453 20.57 -28.12 -7.92
CA HIS A 453 21.74 -27.69 -8.67
C HIS A 453 22.60 -28.87 -9.09
N GLU A 454 22.99 -29.71 -8.15
CA GLU A 454 23.83 -30.89 -8.39
C GLU A 454 23.18 -31.89 -9.38
N MET A 455 21.85 -32.10 -9.29
CA MET A 455 21.14 -32.89 -10.29
C MET A 455 21.25 -32.30 -11.70
N GLY A 456 21.32 -30.98 -11.83
CA GLY A 456 21.53 -30.30 -13.12
C GLY A 456 22.84 -30.75 -13.77
N HIS A 457 23.92 -30.92 -13.00
CA HIS A 457 25.19 -31.43 -13.48
C HIS A 457 25.10 -32.88 -13.93
N VAL A 458 24.31 -33.72 -13.26
CA VAL A 458 24.06 -35.09 -13.71
C VAL A 458 23.34 -35.10 -15.05
N PHE A 459 22.36 -34.19 -15.28
CA PHE A 459 21.66 -34.09 -16.58
C PHE A 459 22.52 -33.47 -17.70
N GLY A 460 23.72 -33.01 -17.41
CA GLY A 460 24.67 -32.55 -18.41
C GLY A 460 24.89 -31.05 -18.44
N ILE A 461 24.23 -30.28 -17.58
CA ILE A 461 24.49 -28.84 -17.45
C ILE A 461 25.94 -28.65 -16.98
N GLY A 462 26.74 -27.90 -17.73
CA GLY A 462 28.16 -27.71 -17.46
C GLY A 462 29.05 -28.93 -17.77
N THR A 463 28.55 -30.14 -17.60
CA THR A 463 29.33 -31.38 -17.71
C THR A 463 29.36 -31.98 -19.10
N LEU A 464 28.31 -31.81 -19.91
CA LEU A 464 28.18 -32.33 -21.28
C LEU A 464 28.18 -31.24 -22.35
N TRP A 465 28.31 -29.97 -22.01
CA TRP A 465 28.25 -28.85 -22.97
C TRP A 465 29.30 -28.93 -24.06
N ASN A 466 30.53 -29.34 -23.71
CA ASN A 466 31.60 -29.49 -24.64
C ASN A 466 31.69 -30.92 -25.22
N PHE A 467 30.82 -31.81 -24.74
CA PHE A 467 30.86 -33.21 -25.11
C PHE A 467 29.95 -33.50 -26.29
N GLN A 468 30.53 -33.85 -27.47
CA GLN A 468 29.86 -34.26 -28.71
C GLN A 468 28.92 -33.23 -29.37
N ARG A 469 28.58 -32.10 -28.75
CA ARG A 469 27.68 -31.08 -29.32
C ARG A 469 28.35 -29.71 -29.53
N SER A 470 29.55 -29.50 -29.03
CA SER A 470 30.28 -28.22 -29.11
C SER A 470 29.47 -27.01 -28.69
N LEU A 471 28.68 -27.17 -27.61
CA LEU A 471 27.83 -26.09 -27.13
C LEU A 471 28.60 -25.06 -26.30
N LEU A 472 29.78 -25.41 -25.80
CA LEU A 472 30.67 -24.50 -25.08
C LEU A 472 31.71 -23.93 -26.07
N VAL A 473 31.73 -22.63 -26.22
CA VAL A 473 32.67 -21.89 -27.08
C VAL A 473 33.60 -21.04 -26.25
N GLY A 474 34.89 -21.03 -26.56
CA GLY A 474 35.90 -20.24 -25.86
C GLY A 474 36.24 -20.76 -24.47
N ALA A 475 36.13 -22.08 -24.23
CA ALA A 475 36.48 -22.69 -22.93
C ALA A 475 37.87 -22.27 -22.45
N GLY A 476 38.00 -21.94 -21.19
CA GLY A 476 39.24 -21.45 -20.57
C GLY A 476 39.52 -19.96 -20.81
N THR A 477 38.67 -19.24 -21.53
CA THR A 477 38.84 -17.80 -21.77
C THR A 477 37.82 -16.97 -20.97
N ASP A 478 38.07 -15.68 -20.81
CA ASP A 478 37.15 -14.77 -20.11
C ASP A 478 35.85 -14.47 -20.90
N THR A 479 35.81 -14.87 -22.17
CA THR A 479 34.68 -14.65 -23.08
C THR A 479 33.93 -15.94 -23.40
N SER A 480 34.13 -17.02 -22.63
CA SER A 480 33.44 -18.29 -22.84
C SER A 480 31.92 -18.15 -22.74
N PHE A 481 31.21 -18.86 -23.59
CA PHE A 481 29.75 -18.84 -23.64
C PHE A 481 29.16 -20.17 -24.12
N PHE A 482 27.91 -20.42 -23.73
CA PHE A 482 27.11 -21.53 -24.23
C PHE A 482 26.40 -21.11 -25.53
N ALA A 483 26.58 -21.87 -26.61
CA ALA A 483 26.15 -21.50 -27.95
C ALA A 483 24.77 -22.07 -28.35
N GLY A 484 24.10 -22.79 -27.43
CA GLY A 484 22.81 -23.43 -27.71
C GLY A 484 21.71 -22.43 -28.07
N PRO A 485 21.00 -22.66 -29.21
CA PRO A 485 20.00 -21.71 -29.71
C PRO A 485 18.78 -21.58 -28.80
N ALA A 486 18.31 -22.65 -28.16
CA ALA A 486 17.16 -22.62 -27.27
C ALA A 486 17.45 -21.81 -26.00
N ALA A 487 18.59 -22.05 -25.34
CA ALA A 487 18.99 -21.24 -24.18
C ALA A 487 19.17 -19.77 -24.54
N ARG A 488 19.76 -19.47 -25.69
CA ARG A 488 19.92 -18.10 -26.18
C ARG A 488 18.56 -17.42 -26.43
N GLN A 489 17.61 -18.13 -27.01
CA GLN A 489 16.25 -17.61 -27.20
C GLN A 489 15.61 -17.24 -25.87
N GLN A 490 15.78 -18.09 -24.86
CA GLN A 490 15.24 -17.81 -23.52
C GLN A 490 15.98 -16.65 -22.83
N LEU A 491 17.29 -16.54 -22.98
CA LEU A 491 18.03 -15.36 -22.51
C LEU A 491 17.46 -14.08 -23.11
N ASN A 492 17.24 -14.04 -24.42
CA ASN A 492 16.69 -12.86 -25.08
C ASN A 492 15.29 -12.50 -24.58
N ALA A 493 14.49 -13.49 -24.16
CA ALA A 493 13.14 -13.27 -23.63
C ALA A 493 13.11 -12.70 -22.22
N VAL A 494 14.16 -12.96 -21.39
CA VAL A 494 14.25 -12.50 -19.99
C VAL A 494 15.28 -11.39 -19.75
N ASN A 495 16.06 -11.07 -20.79
CA ASN A 495 17.10 -10.04 -20.74
C ASN A 495 16.50 -8.68 -21.09
N THR A 496 16.32 -7.84 -20.11
CA THR A 496 15.67 -6.55 -20.32
C THR A 496 16.60 -5.47 -20.88
N VAL A 497 17.95 -5.58 -20.79
CA VAL A 497 18.87 -4.49 -21.26
C VAL A 497 20.36 -4.84 -21.39
N LEU A 498 20.88 -5.99 -20.92
CA LEU A 498 22.25 -5.97 -20.42
C LEU A 498 23.30 -6.83 -21.12
N TYR A 499 22.89 -7.79 -21.92
CA TYR A 499 23.85 -8.68 -22.56
C TYR A 499 23.53 -8.89 -24.04
N SER A 500 24.46 -8.45 -24.89
CA SER A 500 24.36 -8.57 -26.37
C SER A 500 25.37 -9.54 -26.97
N GLY A 501 25.96 -10.44 -26.17
CA GLY A 501 26.97 -11.38 -26.61
C GLY A 501 26.48 -12.48 -27.55
N PRO A 502 27.38 -13.29 -28.10
CA PRO A 502 27.07 -14.30 -29.12
C PRO A 502 26.32 -15.53 -28.59
N GLY A 503 26.27 -15.75 -27.28
CA GLY A 503 25.61 -16.88 -26.63
C GLY A 503 25.25 -16.56 -25.19
N VAL A 504 24.98 -17.59 -24.38
CA VAL A 504 24.72 -17.44 -22.93
C VAL A 504 26.06 -17.43 -22.21
N PRO A 505 26.45 -16.36 -21.48
CA PRO A 505 27.73 -16.28 -20.82
C PRO A 505 27.87 -17.36 -19.73
N VAL A 506 29.00 -18.08 -19.76
CA VAL A 506 29.34 -19.07 -18.74
C VAL A 506 30.39 -18.52 -17.77
N ALA A 507 30.53 -19.16 -16.60
CA ALA A 507 31.45 -18.76 -15.55
C ALA A 507 32.89 -18.70 -16.11
N ASN A 508 33.57 -17.58 -15.92
CA ASN A 508 34.91 -17.33 -16.39
C ASN A 508 35.94 -17.21 -15.25
N VAL A 509 35.49 -17.42 -14.02
CA VAL A 509 36.27 -17.42 -12.79
C VAL A 509 36.01 -18.71 -12.00
N GLY A 510 36.78 -18.97 -10.97
CA GLY A 510 36.70 -20.19 -10.16
C GLY A 510 37.65 -21.28 -10.61
N GLY A 511 37.74 -22.37 -9.83
CA GLY A 511 38.57 -23.53 -10.07
C GLY A 511 38.02 -24.51 -11.10
N ALA A 512 38.67 -25.68 -11.18
CA ALA A 512 38.14 -26.80 -11.95
C ALA A 512 36.81 -27.25 -11.34
N GLY A 513 35.73 -27.27 -12.12
CA GLY A 513 34.38 -27.56 -11.62
C GLY A 513 33.44 -26.34 -11.63
N SER A 514 33.95 -25.13 -11.36
CA SER A 514 33.16 -23.92 -11.46
C SER A 514 33.29 -23.24 -12.83
N ARG A 515 34.50 -22.95 -13.27
CA ARG A 515 34.80 -22.34 -14.57
C ARG A 515 34.29 -23.21 -15.71
N ASP A 516 33.60 -22.58 -16.68
CA ASP A 516 33.05 -23.23 -17.88
C ASP A 516 31.93 -24.26 -17.62
N SER A 517 31.49 -24.43 -16.36
CA SER A 517 30.46 -25.40 -15.98
C SER A 517 29.17 -24.78 -15.46
N HIS A 518 29.16 -23.48 -15.26
CA HIS A 518 28.04 -22.72 -14.70
C HIS A 518 27.68 -21.52 -15.56
N TRP A 519 26.55 -20.92 -15.30
CA TRP A 519 26.24 -19.59 -15.81
C TRP A 519 27.10 -18.53 -15.10
N ARG A 520 27.42 -17.45 -15.82
CA ARG A 520 28.28 -16.40 -15.28
C ARG A 520 27.61 -15.62 -14.16
N GLU A 521 28.15 -15.71 -12.95
CA GLU A 521 27.63 -15.05 -11.74
C GLU A 521 27.40 -13.54 -11.94
N SER A 522 28.38 -12.83 -12.51
CA SER A 522 28.30 -11.39 -12.74
C SER A 522 27.20 -10.94 -13.73
N VAL A 523 26.56 -11.88 -14.41
CA VAL A 523 25.45 -11.62 -15.36
C VAL A 523 24.12 -12.13 -14.78
N PHE A 524 24.12 -13.32 -14.19
CA PHE A 524 22.91 -14.02 -13.81
C PHE A 524 22.60 -13.96 -12.31
N GLY A 525 23.60 -13.62 -11.47
CA GLY A 525 23.43 -13.44 -10.02
C GLY A 525 22.82 -14.66 -9.34
N ARG A 526 21.55 -14.62 -8.99
CA ARG A 526 20.88 -15.68 -8.24
C ARG A 526 20.23 -16.79 -9.08
N GLU A 527 20.57 -16.94 -10.35
CA GLU A 527 20.08 -18.08 -11.14
C GLU A 527 20.63 -19.40 -10.55
N LEU A 528 19.83 -20.45 -10.51
CA LEU A 528 20.18 -21.69 -9.80
C LEU A 528 21.53 -22.30 -10.24
N MET A 529 21.86 -22.28 -11.51
CA MET A 529 23.08 -22.89 -12.07
C MET A 529 24.25 -21.89 -12.18
N THR A 530 24.29 -20.84 -11.35
CA THR A 530 25.49 -20.04 -11.11
C THR A 530 26.37 -20.69 -10.03
N PRO A 531 27.68 -20.34 -9.94
CA PRO A 531 28.59 -20.96 -8.96
C PRO A 531 28.27 -20.63 -7.49
N SER A 532 27.28 -19.78 -7.23
CA SER A 532 26.93 -19.32 -5.88
C SER A 532 25.44 -19.41 -5.66
N LEU A 533 25.01 -19.94 -4.52
CA LEU A 533 23.62 -19.90 -4.07
C LEU A 533 23.42 -18.86 -2.98
N ASN A 534 22.37 -18.08 -3.09
CA ASN A 534 22.06 -17.02 -2.15
C ASN A 534 21.22 -17.53 -0.99
N ALA A 535 21.62 -17.23 0.26
CA ALA A 535 20.84 -17.57 1.44
C ALA A 535 19.59 -16.66 1.58
N ASN A 536 18.50 -17.26 2.08
CA ASN A 536 17.25 -16.55 2.40
C ASN A 536 16.55 -15.83 1.22
N VAL A 537 16.93 -16.14 0.00
CA VAL A 537 16.27 -15.69 -1.24
C VAL A 537 16.12 -16.87 -2.18
N ALA A 538 15.14 -16.81 -3.08
CA ALA A 538 14.94 -17.85 -4.07
C ALA A 538 16.12 -17.87 -5.08
N ASN A 539 16.62 -19.07 -5.39
CA ASN A 539 17.56 -19.34 -6.47
C ASN A 539 16.79 -19.98 -7.64
N PRO A 540 16.23 -19.17 -8.57
CA PRO A 540 15.29 -19.68 -9.57
C PRO A 540 15.98 -20.54 -10.62
N LEU A 541 15.41 -21.69 -10.94
CA LEU A 541 15.75 -22.50 -12.12
C LEU A 541 15.11 -21.85 -13.34
N SER A 542 15.89 -21.04 -14.05
CA SER A 542 15.38 -20.16 -15.10
C SER A 542 15.03 -20.88 -16.41
N ARG A 543 14.27 -20.20 -17.25
CA ARG A 543 14.01 -20.66 -18.62
C ARG A 543 15.28 -20.80 -19.46
N ILE A 544 16.37 -20.10 -19.11
CA ILE A 544 17.67 -20.21 -19.78
C ILE A 544 18.24 -21.61 -19.55
N THR A 545 18.26 -22.04 -18.30
CA THR A 545 18.71 -23.39 -17.90
C THR A 545 17.83 -24.48 -18.52
N VAL A 546 16.51 -24.30 -18.53
CA VAL A 546 15.58 -25.22 -19.18
C VAL A 546 15.85 -25.28 -20.71
N GLY A 547 16.11 -24.13 -21.33
CA GLY A 547 16.51 -24.07 -22.76
C GLY A 547 17.82 -24.80 -23.04
N SER A 548 18.81 -24.76 -22.12
CA SER A 548 20.06 -25.50 -22.30
C SER A 548 19.87 -27.02 -22.30
N LEU A 549 18.92 -27.53 -21.54
CA LEU A 549 18.54 -28.95 -21.60
C LEU A 549 17.91 -29.32 -22.96
N GLN A 550 17.11 -28.43 -23.54
CA GLN A 550 16.59 -28.62 -24.90
C GLN A 550 17.74 -28.70 -25.92
N ASP A 551 18.74 -27.84 -25.81
CA ASP A 551 19.93 -27.85 -26.66
C ASP A 551 20.76 -29.15 -26.45
N LEU A 552 20.79 -29.68 -25.22
CA LEU A 552 21.37 -30.99 -24.93
C LEU A 552 20.55 -32.16 -25.51
N GLY A 553 19.28 -31.96 -25.91
CA GLY A 553 18.44 -32.96 -26.55
C GLY A 553 17.32 -33.52 -25.70
N TYR A 554 17.07 -32.97 -24.53
CA TYR A 554 15.88 -33.31 -23.73
C TYR A 554 14.61 -32.68 -24.30
N THR A 555 13.46 -33.35 -24.13
CA THR A 555 12.16 -32.72 -24.34
C THR A 555 11.75 -32.00 -23.05
N VAL A 556 11.56 -30.67 -23.12
CA VAL A 556 11.37 -29.85 -21.94
C VAL A 556 10.05 -29.09 -21.93
N ASN A 557 9.52 -28.83 -20.73
CA ASN A 557 8.42 -27.92 -20.46
C ASN A 557 8.94 -26.59 -19.94
N LEU A 558 9.04 -25.59 -20.82
CA LEU A 558 9.51 -24.23 -20.46
C LEU A 558 8.57 -23.51 -19.46
N ALA A 559 7.31 -23.93 -19.36
CA ALA A 559 6.37 -23.32 -18.41
C ALA A 559 6.64 -23.72 -16.96
N SER A 560 7.40 -24.81 -16.73
CA SER A 560 7.80 -25.27 -15.39
C SER A 560 9.08 -24.58 -14.87
N ALA A 561 9.72 -23.72 -15.66
CA ALA A 561 10.80 -22.87 -15.18
C ALA A 561 10.28 -21.84 -14.17
N ASP A 562 11.14 -21.48 -13.23
CA ASP A 562 10.79 -20.45 -12.26
C ASP A 562 10.80 -19.05 -12.88
N PRO A 563 9.98 -18.11 -12.37
CA PRO A 563 10.03 -16.72 -12.80
C PRO A 563 11.41 -16.11 -12.56
N TYR A 564 12.01 -15.60 -13.63
CA TYR A 564 13.35 -15.02 -13.59
C TYR A 564 13.51 -13.94 -14.66
N THR A 565 14.19 -12.86 -14.29
CA THR A 565 14.61 -11.78 -15.21
C THR A 565 16.08 -11.45 -14.95
N VAL A 566 16.85 -11.24 -16.00
CA VAL A 566 18.21 -10.73 -15.88
C VAL A 566 18.11 -9.24 -15.51
N THR A 567 18.44 -8.92 -14.27
CA THR A 567 18.54 -7.55 -13.79
C THR A 567 19.98 -7.07 -13.89
N ALA A 568 20.19 -5.74 -14.02
CA ALA A 568 21.54 -5.17 -14.01
C ALA A 568 22.32 -5.69 -12.79
N PRO A 569 23.59 -6.05 -12.94
CA PRO A 569 24.39 -6.42 -11.79
C PRO A 569 24.39 -5.25 -10.81
N VAL A 570 23.92 -5.49 -9.60
CA VAL A 570 23.96 -4.49 -8.54
C VAL A 570 25.40 -4.40 -8.07
N TYR A 571 26.23 -3.65 -8.79
CA TYR A 571 27.59 -3.27 -8.35
C TYR A 571 27.51 -2.18 -7.27
N ALA A 572 26.67 -2.31 -6.29
CA ALA A 572 26.75 -1.53 -5.06
C ALA A 572 25.72 -2.07 -4.07
N PHE A 573 26.05 -3.11 -3.33
CA PHE A 573 25.44 -3.24 -2.02
C PHE A 573 26.15 -2.22 -1.11
N PRO A 574 25.40 -1.36 -0.39
CA PRO A 574 25.98 -0.59 0.68
C PRO A 574 26.56 -1.60 1.70
N PHE A 575 27.78 -1.39 2.11
CA PHE A 575 28.43 -2.12 3.18
C PHE A 575 27.45 -2.29 4.35
N GLY A 576 27.05 -3.54 4.66
CA GLY A 576 26.26 -3.82 5.87
C GLY A 576 25.28 -4.98 5.85
N VAL A 577 24.95 -5.58 4.70
CA VAL A 577 24.18 -6.83 4.69
C VAL A 577 25.09 -7.91 4.12
N SER A 578 25.70 -8.68 5.00
CA SER A 578 26.33 -9.95 4.67
C SER A 578 25.22 -10.89 4.15
N GLN A 579 25.01 -10.94 2.83
CA GLN A 579 24.33 -12.07 2.23
C GLN A 579 25.25 -13.27 2.44
N GLN A 580 24.81 -14.24 3.22
CA GLN A 580 25.49 -15.52 3.35
C GLN A 580 25.29 -16.27 2.03
N THR A 581 26.15 -16.03 1.05
CA THR A 581 26.24 -16.83 -0.17
C THR A 581 26.89 -18.16 0.19
N VAL A 582 26.41 -19.21 -0.45
CA VAL A 582 27.04 -20.53 -0.42
C VAL A 582 27.76 -20.69 -1.75
N GLU A 583 29.09 -20.78 -1.69
CA GLU A 583 29.91 -20.99 -2.87
C GLU A 583 29.90 -22.48 -3.24
N LEU A 584 29.66 -22.79 -4.51
CA LEU A 584 29.67 -24.14 -5.06
C LEU A 584 31.00 -24.37 -5.83
N GLU A 585 32.10 -24.22 -5.13
CA GLU A 585 33.42 -24.47 -5.71
C GLU A 585 33.69 -25.98 -5.84
N SER A 586 34.15 -26.39 -7.01
CA SER A 586 34.53 -27.81 -7.27
C SER A 586 33.37 -28.81 -7.15
N ASP A 587 32.16 -28.38 -7.43
CA ASP A 587 30.93 -29.17 -7.37
C ASP A 587 30.74 -30.11 -8.59
N VAL A 588 31.39 -29.84 -9.72
CA VAL A 588 31.40 -30.77 -10.85
C VAL A 588 32.40 -31.89 -10.61
N LYS A 589 31.88 -33.09 -10.39
CA LYS A 589 32.70 -34.27 -10.22
C LYS A 589 33.27 -34.76 -11.56
N ASP A 590 34.58 -34.77 -11.72
CA ASP A 590 35.27 -35.21 -12.93
C ASP A 590 35.39 -36.74 -12.98
N LEU A 591 34.38 -37.37 -13.52
CA LEU A 591 34.27 -38.83 -13.67
C LEU A 591 34.74 -39.29 -15.04
N PRO A 592 35.24 -40.53 -15.16
CA PRO A 592 35.37 -41.16 -16.47
C PRO A 592 34.00 -41.32 -17.11
N LEU A 593 33.84 -40.92 -18.36
CA LEU A 593 32.57 -40.97 -19.07
C LEU A 593 32.55 -42.13 -20.06
N TYR A 594 31.57 -43.01 -19.89
CA TYR A 594 31.41 -44.19 -20.72
C TYR A 594 30.14 -44.07 -21.59
N GLY A 595 30.26 -44.42 -22.86
CA GLY A 595 29.15 -44.58 -23.78
C GLY A 595 28.53 -45.97 -23.71
N VAL A 596 27.22 -46.07 -23.51
CA VAL A 596 26.46 -47.32 -23.55
C VAL A 596 25.73 -47.41 -24.89
N HIS A 597 26.05 -48.40 -25.68
CA HIS A 597 25.41 -48.68 -26.95
C HIS A 597 24.07 -49.39 -26.77
N PRO A 598 23.12 -49.31 -27.73
CA PRO A 598 21.86 -50.01 -27.66
C PRO A 598 21.97 -51.54 -27.50
N ASP A 599 23.07 -52.12 -27.94
CA ASP A 599 23.40 -53.55 -27.78
C ASP A 599 23.98 -53.91 -26.38
N GLY A 600 24.09 -52.92 -25.50
CA GLY A 600 24.65 -53.08 -24.12
C GLY A 600 26.17 -53.01 -24.08
N ARG A 601 26.89 -52.86 -25.20
CA ARG A 601 28.35 -52.64 -25.22
C ARG A 601 28.67 -51.31 -24.57
N VAL A 602 29.73 -51.24 -23.79
CA VAL A 602 30.18 -50.04 -23.09
C VAL A 602 31.62 -49.69 -23.52
N GLU A 603 31.88 -48.45 -23.84
CA GLU A 603 33.17 -47.94 -24.21
C GLU A 603 33.58 -46.73 -23.37
N LEU A 604 34.86 -46.61 -23.01
CA LEU A 604 35.38 -45.40 -22.36
C LEU A 604 35.55 -44.31 -23.43
N VAL A 605 34.83 -43.21 -23.26
CA VAL A 605 34.85 -42.11 -24.24
C VAL A 605 35.70 -40.93 -23.72
N ARG A 606 35.64 -40.66 -22.44
CA ARG A 606 36.46 -39.63 -21.78
C ARG A 606 37.04 -40.18 -20.48
N PRO A 607 38.36 -40.29 -20.29
CA PRO A 607 38.93 -40.60 -18.98
C PRO A 607 38.71 -39.43 -18.04
N ALA A 608 38.68 -39.70 -16.71
CA ALA A 608 38.75 -38.64 -15.72
C ALA A 608 40.05 -37.84 -15.93
N ARG A 609 40.00 -36.52 -15.79
CA ARG A 609 41.21 -35.69 -15.82
C ARG A 609 42.08 -36.09 -14.64
N ARG A 610 43.33 -36.37 -14.86
CA ARG A 610 44.25 -36.68 -13.75
C ARG A 610 44.43 -35.41 -12.92
N ASP A 611 44.07 -35.50 -11.66
CA ASP A 611 44.40 -34.47 -10.69
C ASP A 611 45.94 -34.48 -10.48
N LEU A 612 46.59 -33.52 -11.11
CA LEU A 612 48.04 -33.34 -11.00
C LEU A 612 48.45 -32.70 -9.66
N THR A 613 47.49 -32.36 -8.82
CA THR A 613 47.75 -31.68 -7.53
C THR A 613 47.83 -32.62 -6.33
N ARG A 614 47.39 -33.90 -6.45
CA ARG A 614 47.55 -34.89 -5.37
C ARG A 614 48.97 -35.41 -5.33
N PRO A 615 49.71 -35.26 -4.20
CA PRO A 615 51.00 -35.91 -4.04
C PRO A 615 50.84 -37.44 -4.14
N ARG A 616 51.67 -38.11 -4.95
CA ARG A 616 51.70 -39.57 -5.00
C ARG A 616 51.97 -40.05 -3.57
N GLY A 617 50.96 -40.63 -2.92
CA GLY A 617 51.13 -41.37 -1.68
C GLY A 617 52.22 -42.43 -1.91
N GLY A 618 53.32 -42.28 -1.19
CA GLY A 618 54.41 -43.27 -1.20
C GLY A 618 53.87 -44.62 -0.73
N ARG A 619 54.38 -45.66 -1.40
CA ARG A 619 54.16 -47.07 -1.06
C ARG A 619 54.63 -47.35 0.36
#